data_85f196b16aad73e8103e2f8cd57a56ab
#
_entry.id   85f196b16aad73e8103e2f8cd57a56ab
#
_cell.length_a   1.000
_cell.length_b   1.000
_cell.length_c   1.000
_cell.angle_alpha   90.00
_cell.angle_beta   90.00
_cell.angle_gamma   90.00
#
_symmetry.space_group_name_H-M   'P 1'
#
loop_
_entity.id
_entity.type
_entity.pdbx_description
1 polymer ?
#
loop_
_entity_poly.entity_id
_entity_poly.type
_entity_poly.pdbx_seq_one_letter_code
_entity_poly.pdbx_strand_id
1 'polypeptide(L)'
;MRHKVSKRKLNRTSSHRKALLANMAVSLIKHEQIKTTLPKAKELAPFVEKLITLGKKGDLNARRRLYSIVPEKTWGAKVFDVLAERYKERSGGYTRIMKAGFRYGDSAPMAVIELSLIHI
;
A
#
# COMPACT_ATOMS: atom_id res chain seq x y z
N MET A 1 -18.01 22.44 -5.29
CA MET A 1 -18.11 20.99 -5.26
C MET A 1 -16.97 20.33 -6.01
N ARG A 2 -16.47 19.27 -5.47
CA ARG A 2 -15.36 18.57 -6.10
C ARG A 2 -15.85 17.32 -6.80
N HIS A 3 -15.69 17.29 -8.10
CA HIS A 3 -16.21 16.19 -8.89
C HIS A 3 -15.24 15.07 -9.14
N LYS A 4 -13.95 15.29 -8.91
CA LYS A 4 -12.95 14.29 -9.26
C LYS A 4 -12.15 13.78 -8.08
N VAL A 5 -12.71 13.90 -6.90
CA VAL A 5 -12.05 13.39 -5.71
C VAL A 5 -12.29 11.90 -5.62
N SER A 6 -11.27 11.12 -5.90
CA SER A 6 -11.39 9.67 -5.84
C SER A 6 -10.81 9.07 -4.57
N LYS A 7 -10.13 9.88 -3.77
CA LYS A 7 -9.42 9.40 -2.59
C LYS A 7 -10.02 9.94 -1.31
N ARG A 8 -9.99 9.12 -0.28
CA ARG A 8 -10.46 9.52 1.04
C ARG A 8 -9.42 10.40 1.70
N LYS A 9 -9.89 11.44 2.38
CA LYS A 9 -8.98 12.34 3.09
C LYS A 9 -8.60 11.82 4.47
N LEU A 10 -9.36 10.89 5.02
CA LEU A 10 -9.10 10.28 6.32
C LEU A 10 -9.00 11.31 7.44
N ASN A 11 -9.76 12.41 7.32
CA ASN A 11 -9.77 13.51 8.28
C ASN A 11 -8.38 14.11 8.50
N ARG A 12 -7.56 14.16 7.46
CA ARG A 12 -6.19 14.67 7.56
C ARG A 12 -5.87 15.62 6.44
N THR A 13 -4.89 16.48 6.67
CA THR A 13 -4.38 17.38 5.64
C THR A 13 -3.70 16.55 4.55
N SER A 14 -3.47 17.16 3.39
CA SER A 14 -2.82 16.47 2.27
C SER A 14 -1.45 15.91 2.64
N SER A 15 -0.63 16.71 3.34
CA SER A 15 0.69 16.24 3.72
C SER A 15 0.63 15.12 4.75
N HIS A 16 -0.27 15.24 5.73
CA HIS A 16 -0.47 14.17 6.72
C HIS A 16 -0.94 12.89 6.05
N ARG A 17 -1.85 13.01 5.09
CA ARG A 17 -2.37 11.83 4.40
C ARG A 17 -1.28 11.14 3.61
N LYS A 18 -0.43 11.90 2.90
CA LYS A 18 0.68 11.31 2.17
C LYS A 18 1.65 10.61 3.09
N ALA A 19 1.99 11.25 4.20
CA ALA A 19 2.90 10.65 5.17
C ALA A 19 2.30 9.38 5.77
N LEU A 20 1.02 9.40 6.10
CA LEU A 20 0.34 8.24 6.64
C LEU A 20 0.40 7.07 5.66
N LEU A 21 0.05 7.32 4.40
CA LEU A 21 0.04 6.26 3.40
C LEU A 21 1.45 5.73 3.12
N ALA A 22 2.45 6.62 3.06
CA ALA A 22 3.82 6.19 2.85
C ALA A 22 4.30 5.31 4.01
N ASN A 23 4.01 5.71 5.25
CA ASN A 23 4.41 4.93 6.41
C ASN A 23 3.70 3.58 6.46
N MET A 24 2.42 3.56 6.13
CA MET A 24 1.67 2.32 6.08
C MET A 24 2.17 1.40 4.97
N ALA A 25 2.55 1.98 3.83
CA ALA A 25 3.11 1.19 2.73
C ALA A 25 4.42 0.54 3.15
N VAL A 26 5.29 1.27 3.84
CA VAL A 26 6.53 0.69 4.36
C VAL A 26 6.22 -0.46 5.32
N SER A 27 5.26 -0.26 6.22
CA SER A 27 4.87 -1.32 7.14
C SER A 27 4.35 -2.55 6.42
N LEU A 28 3.54 -2.35 5.40
CA LEU A 28 3.00 -3.48 4.63
C LEU A 28 4.10 -4.21 3.86
N ILE A 29 5.03 -3.47 3.26
CA ILE A 29 6.16 -4.09 2.56
C ILE A 29 7.01 -4.87 3.56
N LYS A 30 7.25 -4.30 4.72
CA LYS A 30 8.09 -4.91 5.74
C LYS A 30 7.47 -6.19 6.31
N HIS A 31 6.23 -6.11 6.74
CA HIS A 31 5.56 -7.21 7.43
C HIS A 31 4.70 -8.07 6.52
N GLU A 32 4.39 -7.61 5.33
CA GLU A 32 3.53 -8.22 4.33
C GLU A 32 2.07 -8.37 4.76
N GLN A 33 1.76 -8.01 5.98
CA GLN A 33 0.40 -8.04 6.51
C GLN A 33 0.28 -7.05 7.67
N ILE A 34 -0.71 -6.17 7.62
CA ILE A 34 -0.95 -5.26 8.73
C ILE A 34 -2.45 -5.17 9.01
N LYS A 35 -2.78 -4.87 10.27
CA LYS A 35 -4.15 -4.65 10.68
C LYS A 35 -4.37 -3.16 10.88
N THR A 36 -5.41 -2.62 10.29
CA THR A 36 -5.71 -1.20 10.36
C THR A 36 -7.21 -0.99 10.23
N THR A 37 -7.66 0.26 10.22
CA THR A 37 -9.08 0.52 9.97
C THR A 37 -9.40 0.23 8.50
N LEU A 38 -10.65 -0.14 8.24
CA LEU A 38 -11.08 -0.49 6.89
C LEU A 38 -10.90 0.65 5.89
N PRO A 39 -11.27 1.92 6.21
CA PRO A 39 -11.03 3.02 5.26
C PRO A 39 -9.55 3.21 4.93
N LYS A 40 -8.67 3.07 5.93
CA LYS A 40 -7.23 3.19 5.67
C LYS A 40 -6.74 2.06 4.78
N ALA A 41 -7.21 0.83 5.02
CA ALA A 41 -6.83 -0.29 4.17
C ALA A 41 -7.26 -0.07 2.73
N LYS A 42 -8.48 0.41 2.54
CA LYS A 42 -9.00 0.66 1.19
C LYS A 42 -8.24 1.75 0.46
N GLU A 43 -7.73 2.74 1.19
CA GLU A 43 -6.93 3.79 0.59
C GLU A 43 -5.50 3.33 0.33
N LEU A 44 -4.98 2.47 1.19
CA LEU A 44 -3.62 1.96 1.07
C LEU A 44 -3.46 1.00 -0.11
N ALA A 45 -4.45 0.16 -0.37
CA ALA A 45 -4.33 -0.88 -1.40
C ALA A 45 -3.90 -0.33 -2.77
N PRO A 46 -4.60 0.66 -3.36
CA PRO A 46 -4.15 1.18 -4.65
C PRO A 46 -2.79 1.87 -4.58
N PHE A 47 -2.48 2.47 -3.44
CA PHE A 47 -1.19 3.13 -3.25
C PHE A 47 -0.05 2.12 -3.35
N VAL A 48 -0.15 1.02 -2.62
CA VAL A 48 0.87 -0.03 -2.63
C VAL A 48 0.92 -0.73 -3.98
N GLU A 49 -0.22 -0.94 -4.60
CA GLU A 49 -0.23 -1.59 -5.91
C GLU A 49 0.51 -0.78 -6.96
N LYS A 50 0.42 0.55 -6.89
CA LYS A 50 1.20 1.40 -7.77
C LYS A 50 2.69 1.27 -7.50
N LEU A 51 3.08 1.14 -6.25
CA LEU A 51 4.49 0.94 -5.90
C LEU A 51 5.02 -0.38 -6.48
N ILE A 52 4.24 -1.44 -6.38
CA ILE A 52 4.64 -2.73 -6.92
C ILE A 52 4.73 -2.67 -8.44
N THR A 53 3.81 -1.97 -9.08
CA THR A 53 3.87 -1.78 -10.53
C THR A 53 5.13 -1.03 -10.93
N LEU A 54 5.53 0.00 -10.19
CA LEU A 54 6.79 0.69 -10.42
C LEU A 54 7.97 -0.26 -10.26
N GLY A 55 7.91 -1.13 -9.25
CA GLY A 55 8.96 -2.13 -9.03
C GLY A 55 9.08 -3.08 -10.21
N LYS A 56 7.96 -3.50 -10.75
CA LYS A 56 7.95 -4.39 -11.92
C LYS A 56 8.54 -3.71 -13.15
N LYS A 57 8.30 -2.41 -13.28
CA LYS A 57 8.87 -1.66 -14.39
C LYS A 57 10.39 -1.56 -14.28
N GLY A 58 10.90 -1.29 -13.09
CA GLY A 58 12.30 -1.46 -12.74
C GLY A 58 13.33 -0.56 -13.40
N ASP A 59 12.92 0.38 -14.26
CA ASP A 59 13.90 1.26 -14.91
C ASP A 59 14.35 2.36 -13.95
N LEU A 60 15.29 3.18 -14.41
CA LEU A 60 15.86 4.23 -13.56
C LEU A 60 14.82 5.23 -13.08
N ASN A 61 13.90 5.63 -13.95
CA ASN A 61 12.85 6.56 -13.58
C ASN A 61 11.91 5.95 -12.55
N ALA A 62 11.56 4.68 -12.71
CA ALA A 62 10.69 3.99 -11.75
C ALA A 62 11.37 3.89 -10.38
N ARG A 63 12.68 3.59 -10.37
CA ARG A 63 13.43 3.51 -9.11
C ARG A 63 13.47 4.87 -8.42
N ARG A 64 13.72 5.93 -9.17
CA ARG A 64 13.74 7.28 -8.59
C ARG A 64 12.40 7.65 -8.00
N ARG A 65 11.32 7.34 -8.70
CA ARG A 65 9.97 7.63 -8.21
C ARG A 65 9.65 6.83 -6.96
N LEU A 66 10.00 5.56 -6.95
CA LEU A 66 9.72 4.74 -5.78
C LEU A 66 10.48 5.24 -4.56
N TYR A 67 11.76 5.55 -4.71
CA TYR A 67 12.55 6.03 -3.57
C TYR A 67 12.18 7.43 -3.12
N SER A 68 11.48 8.20 -3.93
CA SER A 68 10.93 9.47 -3.48
C SER A 68 9.73 9.26 -2.55
N ILE A 69 9.06 8.13 -2.68
CA ILE A 69 7.88 7.79 -1.87
C ILE A 69 8.29 6.94 -0.68
N VAL A 70 9.17 5.97 -0.89
CA VAL A 70 9.68 5.05 0.12
C VAL A 70 11.17 5.33 0.29
N PRO A 71 11.56 6.28 1.14
CA PRO A 71 12.96 6.69 1.24
C PRO A 71 13.89 5.65 1.87
N GLU A 72 13.34 4.71 2.62
CA GLU A 72 14.16 3.67 3.22
C GLU A 72 14.61 2.68 2.16
N LYS A 73 15.91 2.64 1.90
CA LYS A 73 16.46 1.83 0.82
C LYS A 73 16.18 0.34 0.99
N THR A 74 16.21 -0.14 2.22
CA THR A 74 15.97 -1.56 2.49
C THR A 74 14.62 -2.02 1.95
N TRP A 75 13.56 -1.26 2.25
CA TRP A 75 12.22 -1.66 1.86
C TRP A 75 11.91 -1.33 0.42
N GLY A 76 12.49 -0.24 -0.10
CA GLY A 76 12.41 0.03 -1.53
C GLY A 76 13.08 -1.05 -2.34
N ALA A 77 14.25 -1.51 -1.89
CA ALA A 77 14.94 -2.61 -2.57
C ALA A 77 14.10 -3.88 -2.54
N LYS A 78 13.38 -4.14 -1.46
CA LYS A 78 12.49 -5.31 -1.41
C LYS A 78 11.44 -5.27 -2.51
N VAL A 79 10.91 -4.09 -2.83
CA VAL A 79 9.93 -3.96 -3.90
C VAL A 79 10.53 -4.41 -5.23
N PHE A 80 11.74 -3.95 -5.55
CA PHE A 80 12.38 -4.32 -6.82
C PHE A 80 12.88 -5.75 -6.84
N ASP A 81 13.44 -6.24 -5.74
CA ASP A 81 14.15 -7.51 -5.72
C ASP A 81 13.26 -8.70 -5.39
N VAL A 82 12.23 -8.48 -4.56
CA VAL A 82 11.39 -9.58 -4.09
C VAL A 82 9.99 -9.47 -4.65
N LEU A 83 9.33 -8.33 -4.44
CA LEU A 83 7.92 -8.19 -4.79
C LEU A 83 7.70 -8.14 -6.29
N ALA A 84 8.57 -7.45 -7.02
CA ALA A 84 8.47 -7.39 -8.47
C ALA A 84 8.57 -8.81 -9.07
N GLU A 85 9.47 -9.63 -8.55
CA GLU A 85 9.63 -11.00 -9.02
C GLU A 85 8.43 -11.86 -8.62
N ARG A 86 7.95 -11.70 -7.38
CA ARG A 86 6.81 -12.46 -6.89
C ARG A 86 5.55 -12.24 -7.76
N TYR A 87 5.32 -11.00 -8.19
CA TYR A 87 4.12 -10.66 -8.93
C TYR A 87 4.36 -10.45 -10.42
N LYS A 88 5.45 -10.96 -10.92
CA LYS A 88 5.87 -10.78 -12.29
C LYS A 88 4.78 -11.17 -13.31
N GLU A 89 4.08 -12.26 -13.04
CA GLU A 89 3.07 -12.79 -13.95
C GLU A 89 1.67 -12.24 -13.68
N ARG A 90 1.53 -11.35 -12.72
CA ARG A 90 0.23 -10.82 -12.33
C ARG A 90 0.13 -9.35 -12.73
N SER A 91 -0.97 -8.98 -13.35
CA SER A 91 -1.14 -7.62 -13.87
C SER A 91 -1.86 -6.69 -12.91
N GLY A 92 -2.00 -7.06 -11.66
CA GLY A 92 -2.66 -6.27 -10.63
C GLY A 92 -3.16 -7.19 -9.54
N GLY A 93 -3.90 -6.65 -8.57
CA GLY A 93 -4.43 -7.47 -7.50
C GLY A 93 -3.36 -8.05 -6.59
N TYR A 94 -2.35 -7.24 -6.29
CA TYR A 94 -1.24 -7.70 -5.45
C TYR A 94 -1.58 -7.71 -3.97
N THR A 95 -2.67 -7.06 -3.59
CA THR A 95 -3.07 -6.96 -2.19
C THR A 95 -4.44 -7.59 -1.99
N ARG A 96 -4.71 -7.94 -0.74
CA ARG A 96 -6.01 -8.49 -0.35
C ARG A 96 -6.43 -7.84 0.96
N ILE A 97 -7.70 -7.45 1.05
CA ILE A 97 -8.26 -6.85 2.25
C ILE A 97 -9.30 -7.78 2.81
N MET A 98 -9.18 -8.10 4.10
CA MET A 98 -10.14 -8.93 4.81
C MET A 98 -10.71 -8.13 5.96
N LYS A 99 -12.03 -8.08 6.07
CA LYS A 99 -12.68 -7.40 7.19
C LYS A 99 -12.39 -8.16 8.47
N ALA A 100 -12.08 -7.42 9.53
CA ALA A 100 -11.64 -8.00 10.80
C ALA A 100 -12.49 -7.50 11.98
N GLY A 101 -13.78 -7.22 11.74
CA GLY A 101 -14.68 -6.82 12.80
C GLY A 101 -14.55 -5.36 13.16
N PHE A 102 -14.75 -5.05 14.43
CA PHE A 102 -14.77 -3.68 14.92
C PHE A 102 -13.83 -3.53 16.09
N ARG A 103 -13.23 -2.35 16.18
CA ARG A 103 -12.29 -2.07 17.25
C ARG A 103 -13.02 -1.85 18.56
N TYR A 104 -12.49 -2.43 19.63
CA TYR A 104 -13.04 -2.20 20.95
C TYR A 104 -12.88 -0.73 21.32
N GLY A 105 -13.92 -0.17 21.88
CA GLY A 105 -13.93 1.22 22.34
C GLY A 105 -14.69 2.14 21.40
N ASP A 106 -14.22 2.37 20.20
CA ASP A 106 -14.86 3.30 19.26
C ASP A 106 -15.62 2.60 18.13
N SER A 107 -15.64 1.28 18.11
CA SER A 107 -16.34 0.47 17.11
C SER A 107 -15.91 0.78 15.67
N ALA A 108 -14.70 1.29 15.46
CA ALA A 108 -14.21 1.51 14.11
C ALA A 108 -14.09 0.18 13.36
N PRO A 109 -14.55 0.12 12.09
CA PRO A 109 -14.40 -1.10 11.31
C PRO A 109 -12.92 -1.36 11.02
N MET A 110 -12.48 -2.57 11.29
CA MET A 110 -11.10 -2.98 11.12
C MET A 110 -10.94 -3.89 9.93
N ALA A 111 -9.73 -3.95 9.42
CA ALA A 111 -9.39 -4.82 8.31
C ALA A 111 -7.94 -5.24 8.40
N VAL A 112 -7.65 -6.38 7.82
CA VAL A 112 -6.29 -6.85 7.58
C VAL A 112 -6.03 -6.67 6.09
N ILE A 113 -4.97 -5.94 5.75
CA ILE A 113 -4.50 -5.84 4.38
C ILE A 113 -3.20 -6.62 4.29
N GLU A 114 -3.08 -7.41 3.24
CA GLU A 114 -1.89 -8.23 3.07
C GLU A 114 -1.45 -8.26 1.61
N LEU A 115 -0.18 -8.54 1.42
CA LEU A 115 0.34 -8.85 0.09
C LEU A 115 -0.10 -10.26 -0.25
N SER A 116 -0.78 -10.40 -1.36
CA SER A 116 -1.36 -11.69 -1.73
C SER A 116 -0.26 -12.72 -1.97
N LEU A 117 -0.40 -13.86 -1.34
CA LEU A 117 0.54 -14.97 -1.53
C LEU A 117 -0.05 -16.06 -2.40
N ILE A 118 -1.22 -15.82 -2.96
CA ILE A 118 -1.85 -16.82 -3.80
C ILE A 118 -1.08 -16.93 -5.09
N HIS A 119 -0.60 -18.10 -5.36
CA HIS A 119 0.09 -18.43 -6.58
C HIS A 119 -0.79 -19.39 -7.34
N ILE A 120 -0.98 -19.08 -8.55
CA ILE A 120 -1.81 -19.95 -9.35
C ILE A 120 -0.98 -20.63 -10.39
#